data_14b3e941d96f03f2b564b4eb25d2474a
#
_entry.id   14b3e941d96f03f2b564b4eb25d2474a
#
_cell.length_a   1.000
_cell.length_b   1.000
_cell.length_c   1.000
_cell.angle_alpha   90.00
_cell.angle_beta   90.00
_cell.angle_gamma   90.00
#
_symmetry.space_group_name_H-M   'P 1'
#
loop_
_entity.id
_entity.type
_entity.pdbx_description
1 polymer ?
#
loop_
_entity_poly.entity_id
_entity_poly.type
_entity_poly.pdbx_seq_one_letter_code
_entity_poly.pdbx_strand_id
1 'polypeptide(L)'
;MKKLVSLFLAIAMVLACCAALAEAPEGYPEVKEGIDFGGATIYILDYWSGDVGSDAHSDDPTEEQAAQYAYRAWLDETYNCHIVQKQGGDWGSQITEFTNFVAAPDGSYRLYIIEPGSVATAINQGYCEPWNDKVDLTADKWNAQDLAFTTKKGLTYGVYAGEAEPRQCLYFNKKVLEDAGIDWEEIYDKQDAGEWTWDAFVEYLQKLTRDTDGDGLNDVYGIIGDNSDFYIMSVFSNGGAFFTVNEEGKLQPAMDSDVAVEGLNWGKETWATYGAPQPEGANWDWYKNAWKQGYCGFYMYQTYGGFNDNSEMADMADPWGCVAFPIGPKGTTYVHVVSDNITLMPAVYDAETAAALAFIYDMWTNPTPGYDDEFAWVGNKLNYTDDRAVYETYAMLREAEHSAFNMTLALGTNNDIIGSTLLWNLGWDTPASQIEQSMPTWISLCAEYNGD
;
A
#
# COMPACT_ATOMS: atom_id res chain seq x y z
N MET A 1 18.70 34.06 58.38
CA MET A 1 17.39 34.17 57.76
C MET A 1 17.43 34.39 56.18
N LYS A 2 18.24 35.35 55.70
CA LYS A 2 18.29 35.62 54.24
C LYS A 2 18.78 34.43 53.39
N LYS A 3 19.67 33.56 53.88
CA LYS A 3 20.16 32.38 53.16
C LYS A 3 19.15 31.19 53.09
N LEU A 4 18.30 31.08 54.15
CA LEU A 4 17.23 30.06 54.15
C LEU A 4 16.05 30.43 53.20
N VAL A 5 15.74 31.74 53.11
CA VAL A 5 14.70 32.22 52.18
C VAL A 5 15.12 32.03 50.71
N SER A 6 16.42 32.25 50.39
CA SER A 6 16.94 32.01 49.03
C SER A 6 16.95 30.54 48.67
N LEU A 7 17.19 29.64 49.64
CA LEU A 7 17.15 28.19 49.38
C LEU A 7 15.70 27.67 49.16
N PHE A 8 14.74 28.22 49.92
CA PHE A 8 13.33 27.91 49.76
C PHE A 8 12.75 28.46 48.44
N LEU A 9 13.18 29.64 47.99
CA LEU A 9 12.80 30.19 46.69
C LEU A 9 13.44 29.39 45.52
N ALA A 10 14.68 28.92 45.68
CA ALA A 10 15.33 28.08 44.67
C ALA A 10 14.69 26.70 44.59
N ILE A 11 14.31 26.07 45.70
CA ILE A 11 13.58 24.81 45.75
C ILE A 11 12.14 25.00 45.23
N ALA A 12 11.48 26.12 45.53
CA ALA A 12 10.15 26.40 44.96
C ALA A 12 10.19 26.70 43.45
N MET A 13 11.27 27.33 42.94
CA MET A 13 11.46 27.48 41.47
C MET A 13 11.81 26.14 40.77
N VAL A 14 12.59 25.28 41.43
CA VAL A 14 12.87 23.92 40.88
C VAL A 14 11.64 23.01 40.94
N LEU A 15 10.79 23.18 41.95
CA LEU A 15 9.50 22.47 42.05
C LEU A 15 8.40 23.08 41.17
N ALA A 16 8.53 24.35 40.75
CA ALA A 16 7.62 24.99 39.78
C ALA A 16 8.04 24.78 38.31
N CYS A 17 9.26 24.27 38.05
CA CYS A 17 9.68 23.77 36.74
C CYS A 17 9.29 22.29 36.51
N CYS A 18 8.71 21.62 37.51
CA CYS A 18 8.12 20.31 37.38
C CYS A 18 6.61 20.46 37.42
N ALA A 19 5.97 20.52 36.24
CA ALA A 19 4.53 20.42 36.00
C ALA A 19 3.75 21.75 35.83
N ALA A 20 4.04 22.46 34.76
CA ALA A 20 2.97 22.85 33.89
C ALA A 20 3.28 22.12 32.59
N LEU A 21 2.67 20.96 32.37
CA LEU A 21 2.45 20.48 31.02
C LEU A 21 1.79 21.66 30.32
N ALA A 22 2.46 22.22 29.32
CA ALA A 22 1.86 23.27 28.53
C ALA A 22 0.56 22.71 28.00
N GLU A 23 -0.56 23.43 28.20
CA GLU A 23 -1.82 23.09 27.51
C GLU A 23 -1.49 22.87 26.04
N ALA A 24 -2.02 21.77 25.44
CA ALA A 24 -1.81 21.54 24.03
C ALA A 24 -2.27 22.76 23.22
N PRO A 25 -1.57 23.14 22.14
CA PRO A 25 -2.04 24.20 21.26
C PRO A 25 -3.47 23.91 20.76
N GLU A 26 -4.21 24.95 20.43
CA GLU A 26 -5.58 24.81 19.89
C GLU A 26 -5.58 23.88 18.68
N GLY A 27 -6.46 22.89 18.67
CA GLY A 27 -6.56 21.87 17.61
C GLY A 27 -5.58 20.69 17.76
N TYR A 28 -4.66 20.73 18.74
CA TYR A 28 -3.77 19.60 18.99
C TYR A 28 -4.43 18.61 19.97
N PRO A 29 -4.04 17.33 19.92
CA PRO A 29 -4.54 16.33 20.87
C PRO A 29 -4.18 16.64 22.32
N GLU A 30 -5.00 16.14 23.26
CA GLU A 30 -4.71 16.29 24.69
C GLU A 30 -3.40 15.58 25.07
N VAL A 31 -2.61 16.23 25.95
CA VAL A 31 -1.36 15.66 26.43
C VAL A 31 -1.64 14.53 27.42
N LYS A 32 -1.08 13.35 27.15
CA LYS A 32 -1.13 12.21 28.06
C LYS A 32 0.02 12.28 29.06
N GLU A 33 -0.31 12.40 30.35
CA GLU A 33 0.68 12.44 31.42
C GLU A 33 1.41 11.09 31.61
N GLY A 34 2.63 11.16 32.09
CA GLY A 34 3.42 9.99 32.50
C GLY A 34 4.20 9.31 31.38
N ILE A 35 4.22 9.89 30.18
CA ILE A 35 5.06 9.42 29.08
C ILE A 35 6.25 10.37 28.93
N ASP A 36 7.46 9.84 29.07
CA ASP A 36 8.73 10.55 28.89
C ASP A 36 9.79 9.54 28.38
N PHE A 37 10.26 9.76 27.16
CA PHE A 37 11.26 8.87 26.56
C PHE A 37 12.70 9.26 26.87
N GLY A 38 12.94 10.25 27.75
CA GLY A 38 14.28 10.62 28.25
C GLY A 38 15.23 11.14 27.16
N GLY A 39 14.71 11.73 26.09
CA GLY A 39 15.49 12.21 24.95
C GLY A 39 15.88 11.10 23.95
N ALA A 40 15.25 9.93 24.02
CA ALA A 40 15.54 8.84 23.11
C ALA A 40 14.97 9.07 21.71
N THR A 41 15.59 8.44 20.71
CA THR A 41 15.02 8.40 19.35
C THR A 41 14.07 7.20 19.20
N ILE A 42 12.91 7.45 18.62
CA ILE A 42 11.90 6.45 18.26
C ILE A 42 11.93 6.31 16.75
N TYR A 43 12.30 5.13 16.27
CA TYR A 43 12.40 4.83 14.86
C TYR A 43 11.12 4.18 14.35
N ILE A 44 10.53 4.75 13.31
CA ILE A 44 9.51 4.13 12.48
C ILE A 44 10.22 3.72 11.19
N LEU A 45 10.49 2.42 11.03
CA LEU A 45 11.36 1.91 9.97
C LEU A 45 10.54 1.37 8.82
N ASP A 46 10.74 1.95 7.65
CA ASP A 46 10.15 1.50 6.36
C ASP A 46 11.24 1.08 5.37
N TYR A 47 10.91 0.96 4.07
CA TYR A 47 11.84 0.58 3.02
C TYR A 47 11.93 1.59 1.87
N TRP A 48 11.33 2.80 2.01
CA TRP A 48 11.27 3.81 0.93
C TRP A 48 11.71 5.22 1.33
N SER A 49 11.69 5.58 2.61
CA SER A 49 11.90 6.97 3.06
C SER A 49 13.35 7.47 2.94
N GLY A 50 14.31 6.59 2.63
CA GLY A 50 15.72 6.94 2.61
C GLY A 50 16.33 7.14 4.01
N ASP A 51 17.63 7.44 4.06
CA ASP A 51 18.40 7.51 5.31
C ASP A 51 18.01 8.68 6.22
N VAL A 52 17.61 9.81 5.65
CA VAL A 52 17.18 11.00 6.42
C VAL A 52 15.72 10.89 6.81
N GLY A 53 14.89 10.33 5.92
CA GLY A 53 13.48 10.08 6.17
C GLY A 53 12.69 11.36 6.47
N SER A 54 11.84 11.31 7.49
CA SER A 54 10.96 12.41 7.89
C SER A 54 11.69 13.64 8.44
N ASP A 55 13.00 13.57 8.68
CA ASP A 55 13.82 14.72 9.07
C ASP A 55 14.23 15.57 7.84
N ALA A 56 13.97 15.09 6.64
CA ALA A 56 14.17 15.86 5.41
C ALA A 56 13.06 16.92 5.26
N HIS A 57 13.34 18.14 5.69
CA HIS A 57 12.43 19.26 5.54
C HIS A 57 12.68 19.99 4.24
N SER A 58 11.60 20.47 3.58
CA SER A 58 11.68 21.36 2.43
C SER A 58 12.23 22.72 2.84
N ASP A 59 13.08 23.31 2.02
CA ASP A 59 13.56 24.70 2.19
C ASP A 59 12.42 25.73 1.94
N ASP A 60 11.38 25.35 1.21
CA ASP A 60 10.18 26.15 0.90
C ASP A 60 8.93 25.29 1.11
N PRO A 61 8.55 25.02 2.39
CA PRO A 61 7.44 24.15 2.71
C PRO A 61 6.10 24.82 2.39
N THR A 62 5.12 24.02 1.98
CA THR A 62 3.73 24.47 1.96
C THR A 62 3.23 24.77 3.38
N GLU A 63 2.09 25.48 3.49
CA GLU A 63 1.50 25.76 4.82
C GLU A 63 1.18 24.46 5.58
N GLU A 64 0.67 23.43 4.90
CA GLU A 64 0.41 22.11 5.47
C GLU A 64 1.70 21.41 5.92
N GLN A 65 2.74 21.39 5.09
CA GLN A 65 4.03 20.82 5.47
C GLN A 65 4.63 21.53 6.68
N ALA A 66 4.54 22.87 6.72
CA ALA A 66 5.02 23.65 7.86
C ALA A 66 4.22 23.31 9.14
N ALA A 67 2.90 23.14 9.04
CA ALA A 67 2.06 22.71 10.15
C ALA A 67 2.40 21.29 10.61
N GLN A 68 2.64 20.36 9.68
CA GLN A 68 3.07 19.00 10.01
C GLN A 68 4.42 18.99 10.74
N TYR A 69 5.40 19.79 10.28
CA TYR A 69 6.68 19.91 10.97
C TYR A 69 6.51 20.47 12.39
N ALA A 70 5.64 21.48 12.54
CA ALA A 70 5.35 22.06 13.85
C ALA A 70 4.66 21.05 14.79
N TYR A 71 3.72 20.26 14.27
CA TYR A 71 3.04 19.20 15.06
C TYR A 71 4.00 18.11 15.49
N ARG A 72 4.88 17.65 14.61
CA ARG A 72 5.90 16.63 14.93
C ARG A 72 6.93 17.15 15.93
N ALA A 73 7.39 18.38 15.79
CA ALA A 73 8.27 19.02 16.77
C ALA A 73 7.60 19.18 18.15
N TRP A 74 6.30 19.46 18.19
CA TRP A 74 5.55 19.50 19.44
C TRP A 74 5.45 18.11 20.10
N LEU A 75 5.26 17.04 19.35
CA LEU A 75 5.30 15.67 19.89
C LEU A 75 6.67 15.37 20.51
N ASP A 76 7.75 15.68 19.80
CA ASP A 76 9.12 15.45 20.26
C ASP A 76 9.40 16.21 21.58
N GLU A 77 9.00 17.48 21.65
CA GLU A 77 9.17 18.30 22.86
C GLU A 77 8.29 17.82 24.01
N THR A 78 7.01 17.50 23.73
CA THR A 78 6.04 17.13 24.76
C THR A 78 6.38 15.81 25.43
N TYR A 79 6.88 14.83 24.68
CA TYR A 79 7.19 13.49 25.17
C TYR A 79 8.69 13.23 25.32
N ASN A 80 9.51 14.30 25.23
CA ASN A 80 10.96 14.25 25.41
C ASN A 80 11.58 13.11 24.59
N CYS A 81 11.34 13.12 23.29
CA CYS A 81 11.84 12.13 22.33
C CYS A 81 12.24 12.80 21.01
N HIS A 82 12.69 12.01 20.07
CA HIS A 82 12.83 12.39 18.67
C HIS A 82 12.23 11.27 17.81
N ILE A 83 11.12 11.53 17.13
CA ILE A 83 10.41 10.55 16.32
C ILE A 83 10.85 10.72 14.88
N VAL A 84 11.39 9.66 14.27
CA VAL A 84 11.83 9.69 12.87
C VAL A 84 11.34 8.47 12.12
N GLN A 85 10.62 8.70 11.01
CA GLN A 85 10.34 7.66 10.03
C GLN A 85 11.45 7.67 8.99
N LYS A 86 12.13 6.55 8.79
CA LYS A 86 13.26 6.42 7.86
C LYS A 86 13.44 5.00 7.36
N GLN A 87 14.27 4.85 6.35
CA GLN A 87 14.59 3.54 5.82
C GLN A 87 15.33 2.66 6.85
N GLY A 88 14.81 1.44 7.07
CA GLY A 88 15.38 0.43 7.95
C GLY A 88 15.78 -0.87 7.24
N GLY A 89 15.83 -0.84 5.92
CA GLY A 89 16.13 -1.96 5.04
C GLY A 89 15.56 -1.70 3.66
N ASP A 90 15.73 -2.60 2.70
CA ASP A 90 14.99 -2.56 1.43
C ASP A 90 13.75 -3.46 1.49
N TRP A 91 12.94 -3.46 0.42
CA TRP A 91 11.71 -4.25 0.35
C TRP A 91 11.94 -5.75 0.64
N GLY A 92 13.06 -6.31 0.19
CA GLY A 92 13.37 -7.74 0.39
C GLY A 92 14.01 -8.06 1.75
N SER A 93 14.61 -7.08 2.42
CA SER A 93 15.38 -7.30 3.66
C SER A 93 14.68 -6.83 4.94
N GLN A 94 13.65 -6.00 4.85
CA GLN A 94 13.01 -5.39 6.03
C GLN A 94 12.48 -6.41 7.05
N ILE A 95 11.89 -7.53 6.59
CA ILE A 95 11.43 -8.59 7.49
C ILE A 95 12.60 -9.27 8.22
N THR A 96 13.74 -9.39 7.57
CA THR A 96 14.97 -9.91 8.16
C THR A 96 15.50 -8.93 9.22
N GLU A 97 15.48 -7.64 8.96
CA GLU A 97 15.87 -6.60 9.94
C GLU A 97 14.96 -6.63 11.16
N PHE A 98 13.63 -6.73 10.96
CA PHE A 98 12.66 -6.88 12.05
C PHE A 98 12.96 -8.14 12.89
N THR A 99 13.16 -9.28 12.24
CA THR A 99 13.41 -10.55 12.91
C THR A 99 14.73 -10.54 13.68
N ASN A 100 15.78 -9.95 13.12
CA ASN A 100 17.08 -9.79 13.78
C ASN A 100 16.95 -8.92 15.03
N PHE A 101 16.20 -7.83 14.96
CA PHE A 101 15.97 -6.98 16.12
C PHE A 101 15.19 -7.70 17.22
N VAL A 102 14.14 -8.47 16.87
CA VAL A 102 13.43 -9.29 17.85
C VAL A 102 14.33 -10.31 18.51
N ALA A 103 15.22 -10.95 17.75
CA ALA A 103 16.15 -11.97 18.28
C ALA A 103 17.27 -11.38 19.15
N ALA A 104 17.69 -10.14 18.89
CA ALA A 104 18.78 -9.47 19.60
C ALA A 104 18.54 -7.97 19.75
N PRO A 105 17.57 -7.56 20.60
CA PRO A 105 17.25 -6.15 20.80
C PRO A 105 18.42 -5.38 21.41
N ASP A 106 18.68 -4.19 20.86
CA ASP A 106 19.80 -3.32 21.27
C ASP A 106 19.38 -2.21 22.26
N GLY A 107 18.11 -2.23 22.71
CA GLY A 107 17.54 -1.24 23.63
C GLY A 107 17.00 0.02 22.94
N SER A 108 17.06 0.12 21.62
CA SER A 108 16.42 1.22 20.89
C SER A 108 14.92 1.00 20.76
N TYR A 109 14.17 2.07 20.52
CA TYR A 109 12.73 2.05 20.28
C TYR A 109 12.47 2.00 18.79
N ARG A 110 11.84 0.91 18.30
CA ARG A 110 11.58 0.68 16.88
C ARG A 110 10.16 0.17 16.65
N LEU A 111 9.52 0.73 15.66
CA LEU A 111 8.34 0.20 14.97
C LEU A 111 8.73 -0.07 13.53
N TYR A 112 8.11 -1.05 12.89
CA TYR A 112 8.46 -1.43 11.52
C TYR A 112 7.23 -1.42 10.65
N ILE A 113 7.33 -0.73 9.51
CA ILE A 113 6.30 -0.76 8.46
C ILE A 113 6.75 -1.81 7.44
N ILE A 114 6.03 -2.92 7.37
CA ILE A 114 6.43 -4.13 6.63
C ILE A 114 5.42 -4.40 5.53
N GLU A 115 5.89 -4.90 4.39
CA GLU A 115 5.02 -5.33 3.30
C GLU A 115 4.07 -6.45 3.78
N PRO A 116 2.80 -6.44 3.32
CA PRO A 116 1.75 -7.26 3.94
C PRO A 116 1.99 -8.77 3.83
N GLY A 117 2.66 -9.25 2.78
CA GLY A 117 2.94 -10.67 2.61
C GLY A 117 3.86 -11.28 3.68
N SER A 118 4.69 -10.49 4.34
CA SER A 118 5.57 -10.93 5.43
C SER A 118 4.93 -10.85 6.82
N VAL A 119 3.84 -10.11 6.95
CA VAL A 119 3.16 -9.84 8.24
C VAL A 119 2.65 -11.09 8.90
N ALA A 120 1.95 -11.95 8.16
CA ALA A 120 1.39 -13.20 8.69
C ALA A 120 2.47 -14.11 9.31
N THR A 121 3.63 -14.20 8.66
CA THR A 121 4.78 -14.97 9.16
C THR A 121 5.30 -14.39 10.47
N ALA A 122 5.48 -13.08 10.58
CA ALA A 122 5.93 -12.42 11.80
C ALA A 122 4.96 -12.64 12.97
N ILE A 123 3.66 -12.53 12.73
CA ILE A 123 2.61 -12.78 13.73
C ILE A 123 2.61 -14.25 14.17
N ASN A 124 2.69 -15.19 13.23
CA ASN A 124 2.66 -16.62 13.52
C ASN A 124 3.86 -17.09 14.34
N GLN A 125 5.00 -16.47 14.16
CA GLN A 125 6.21 -16.74 14.93
C GLN A 125 6.21 -16.07 16.31
N GLY A 126 5.20 -15.25 16.63
CA GLY A 126 5.10 -14.56 17.93
C GLY A 126 6.08 -13.39 18.07
N TYR A 127 6.49 -12.78 16.98
CA TYR A 127 7.47 -11.68 16.98
C TYR A 127 6.83 -10.30 17.18
N CYS A 128 5.50 -10.23 17.14
CA CYS A 128 4.74 -8.99 17.20
C CYS A 128 4.06 -8.81 18.55
N GLU A 129 4.16 -7.63 19.13
CA GLU A 129 3.39 -7.18 20.28
C GLU A 129 1.99 -6.74 19.83
N PRO A 130 0.90 -7.18 20.51
CA PRO A 130 -0.45 -6.75 20.12
C PRO A 130 -0.73 -5.30 20.49
N TRP A 131 -1.57 -4.64 19.70
CA TRP A 131 -1.98 -3.24 19.88
C TRP A 131 -3.19 -3.07 20.81
N ASN A 132 -3.92 -4.15 21.10
CA ASN A 132 -5.07 -4.14 21.98
C ASN A 132 -4.74 -3.52 23.35
N ASP A 133 -5.69 -2.80 23.91
CA ASP A 133 -5.60 -2.11 25.23
C ASP A 133 -4.52 -1.00 25.28
N LYS A 134 -3.82 -0.70 24.18
CA LYS A 134 -2.79 0.34 24.09
C LYS A 134 -3.28 1.58 23.36
N VAL A 135 -4.09 1.39 22.32
CA VAL A 135 -4.75 2.42 21.51
C VAL A 135 -6.21 2.06 21.26
N ASP A 136 -7.02 3.04 20.88
CA ASP A 136 -8.40 2.81 20.45
C ASP A 136 -8.42 2.32 19.01
N LEU A 137 -8.47 1.00 18.83
CA LEU A 137 -8.53 0.37 17.50
C LEU A 137 -9.89 0.57 16.79
N THR A 138 -10.87 1.22 17.44
CA THR A 138 -12.16 1.56 16.81
C THR A 138 -12.17 2.97 16.21
N ALA A 139 -11.09 3.73 16.36
CA ALA A 139 -10.95 5.04 15.77
C ALA A 139 -10.94 4.96 14.23
N ASP A 140 -11.66 5.88 13.58
CA ASP A 140 -11.87 5.91 12.12
C ASP A 140 -10.58 5.98 11.29
N LYS A 141 -9.48 6.42 11.88
CA LYS A 141 -8.19 6.47 11.20
C LYS A 141 -7.55 5.12 10.91
N TRP A 142 -7.96 4.05 11.61
CA TRP A 142 -7.40 2.73 11.39
C TRP A 142 -8.18 1.98 10.30
N ASN A 143 -7.46 1.49 9.29
CA ASN A 143 -8.09 0.72 8.23
C ASN A 143 -8.68 -0.59 8.75
N ALA A 144 -10.00 -0.75 8.61
CA ALA A 144 -10.72 -1.90 9.16
C ALA A 144 -10.34 -3.23 8.48
N GLN A 145 -9.99 -3.22 7.20
CA GLN A 145 -9.57 -4.42 6.46
C GLN A 145 -8.20 -4.89 6.93
N ASP A 146 -7.26 -3.96 7.13
CA ASP A 146 -5.93 -4.28 7.65
C ASP A 146 -5.97 -4.75 9.10
N LEU A 147 -6.81 -4.14 9.94
CA LEU A 147 -7.04 -4.63 11.29
C LEU A 147 -7.59 -6.07 11.27
N ALA A 148 -8.55 -6.38 10.40
CA ALA A 148 -9.09 -7.73 10.27
C ALA A 148 -8.00 -8.73 9.83
N PHE A 149 -7.17 -8.35 8.85
CA PHE A 149 -6.04 -9.14 8.36
C PHE A 149 -5.02 -9.45 9.45
N THR A 150 -4.68 -8.47 10.29
CA THR A 150 -3.65 -8.58 11.33
C THR A 150 -4.19 -9.13 12.66
N THR A 151 -5.50 -9.36 12.76
CA THR A 151 -6.12 -9.90 13.98
C THR A 151 -6.10 -11.43 13.97
N LYS A 152 -5.46 -12.01 15.00
CA LYS A 152 -5.41 -13.44 15.22
C LYS A 152 -5.84 -13.76 16.66
N LYS A 153 -6.82 -14.66 16.82
CA LYS A 153 -7.36 -15.06 18.15
C LYS A 153 -7.81 -13.89 19.01
N GLY A 154 -8.38 -12.85 18.37
CA GLY A 154 -8.88 -11.65 19.04
C GLY A 154 -7.83 -10.62 19.44
N LEU A 155 -6.57 -10.82 19.05
CA LEU A 155 -5.48 -9.86 19.23
C LEU A 155 -5.04 -9.30 17.88
N THR A 156 -4.96 -7.98 17.79
CA THR A 156 -4.51 -7.24 16.60
C THR A 156 -3.03 -6.92 16.73
N TYR A 157 -2.22 -7.41 15.81
CA TYR A 157 -0.75 -7.34 15.87
C TYR A 157 -0.15 -6.30 14.95
N GLY A 158 -0.93 -5.73 14.06
CA GLY A 158 -0.47 -4.70 13.14
C GLY A 158 -1.57 -3.70 12.83
N VAL A 159 -1.17 -2.48 12.49
CA VAL A 159 -2.09 -1.38 12.16
C VAL A 159 -1.65 -0.68 10.89
N TYR A 160 -2.62 -0.10 10.18
CA TYR A 160 -2.42 0.85 9.10
C TYR A 160 -3.35 2.04 9.33
N ALA A 161 -2.79 3.26 9.27
CA ALA A 161 -3.54 4.48 9.45
C ALA A 161 -3.90 5.09 8.09
N GLY A 162 -5.18 5.28 7.85
CA GLY A 162 -5.74 5.85 6.62
C GLY A 162 -6.63 4.88 5.86
N GLU A 163 -7.17 5.38 4.76
CA GLU A 163 -7.89 4.56 3.79
C GLU A 163 -6.91 3.71 2.98
N ALA A 164 -7.37 2.54 2.50
CA ALA A 164 -6.57 1.70 1.64
C ALA A 164 -6.07 2.49 0.42
N GLU A 165 -4.77 2.41 0.16
CA GLU A 165 -4.21 3.07 -1.01
C GLU A 165 -4.58 2.28 -2.27
N PRO A 166 -5.23 2.89 -3.27
CA PRO A 166 -5.45 2.24 -4.56
C PRO A 166 -4.13 1.75 -5.14
N ARG A 167 -4.06 0.47 -5.51
CA ARG A 167 -2.82 -0.12 -6.02
C ARG A 167 -2.82 -0.29 -7.52
N GLN A 168 -3.72 -1.10 -8.05
CA GLN A 168 -3.70 -1.43 -9.48
C GLN A 168 -4.58 -0.47 -10.26
N CYS A 169 -4.03 0.03 -11.36
CA CYS A 169 -4.74 0.82 -12.35
C CYS A 169 -4.20 0.54 -13.76
N LEU A 170 -4.86 1.09 -14.75
CA LEU A 170 -4.38 1.14 -16.12
C LEU A 170 -4.04 2.58 -16.48
N TYR A 171 -2.75 2.86 -16.64
CA TYR A 171 -2.33 4.10 -17.29
C TYR A 171 -2.54 3.96 -18.81
N PHE A 172 -2.81 5.06 -19.48
CA PHE A 172 -2.88 5.09 -20.94
C PHE A 172 -2.10 6.25 -21.53
N ASN A 173 -1.46 6.01 -22.67
CA ASN A 173 -0.71 7.01 -23.41
C ASN A 173 -1.65 7.74 -24.37
N LYS A 174 -1.98 9.00 -24.08
CA LYS A 174 -2.93 9.80 -24.84
C LYS A 174 -2.52 9.95 -26.30
N LYS A 175 -1.22 10.15 -26.54
CA LYS A 175 -0.70 10.28 -27.92
C LYS A 175 -0.86 8.99 -28.72
N VAL A 176 -0.54 7.83 -28.15
CA VAL A 176 -0.68 6.52 -28.80
C VAL A 176 -2.12 6.23 -29.15
N LEU A 177 -3.06 6.61 -28.27
CA LEU A 177 -4.49 6.48 -28.51
C LEU A 177 -4.96 7.40 -29.63
N GLU A 178 -4.56 8.68 -29.62
CA GLU A 178 -4.87 9.64 -30.68
C GLU A 178 -4.32 9.19 -32.05
N ASP A 179 -3.09 8.69 -32.11
CA ASP A 179 -2.48 8.14 -33.32
C ASP A 179 -3.21 6.89 -33.86
N ALA A 180 -3.98 6.20 -32.98
CA ALA A 180 -4.88 5.11 -33.35
C ALA A 180 -6.30 5.58 -33.69
N GLY A 181 -6.56 6.90 -33.65
CA GLY A 181 -7.90 7.46 -33.89
C GLY A 181 -8.87 7.22 -32.73
N ILE A 182 -8.37 7.04 -31.52
CA ILE A 182 -9.15 6.85 -30.31
C ILE A 182 -9.20 8.18 -29.55
N ASP A 183 -10.42 8.63 -29.23
CA ASP A 183 -10.62 9.71 -28.27
C ASP A 183 -10.42 9.15 -26.85
N TRP A 184 -9.34 9.54 -26.21
CA TRP A 184 -9.01 9.03 -24.89
C TRP A 184 -9.97 9.53 -23.80
N GLU A 185 -10.68 10.64 -23.99
CA GLU A 185 -11.69 11.11 -23.04
C GLU A 185 -12.87 10.15 -22.90
N GLU A 186 -13.23 9.43 -23.99
CA GLU A 186 -14.27 8.40 -23.95
C GLU A 186 -13.99 7.28 -22.95
N ILE A 187 -12.72 7.05 -22.58
CA ILE A 187 -12.35 6.02 -21.61
C ILE A 187 -12.85 6.42 -20.22
N TYR A 188 -12.65 7.67 -19.83
CA TYR A 188 -13.18 8.22 -18.59
C TYR A 188 -14.71 8.26 -18.59
N ASP A 189 -15.31 8.70 -19.69
CA ASP A 189 -16.77 8.74 -19.82
C ASP A 189 -17.38 7.34 -19.66
N LYS A 190 -16.73 6.29 -20.21
CA LYS A 190 -17.14 4.90 -19.99
C LYS A 190 -16.96 4.45 -18.55
N GLN A 191 -15.87 4.87 -17.90
CA GLN A 191 -15.65 4.57 -16.48
C GLN A 191 -16.76 5.21 -15.63
N ASP A 192 -17.05 6.47 -15.82
CA ASP A 192 -18.11 7.19 -15.09
C ASP A 192 -19.50 6.57 -15.30
N ALA A 193 -19.79 6.11 -16.53
CA ALA A 193 -21.02 5.42 -16.88
C ALA A 193 -21.09 3.95 -16.40
N GLY A 194 -20.03 3.38 -15.83
CA GLY A 194 -19.95 1.94 -15.51
C GLY A 194 -19.85 1.04 -16.76
N GLU A 195 -19.48 1.61 -17.89
CA GLU A 195 -19.36 0.91 -19.19
C GLU A 195 -17.91 0.53 -19.53
N TRP A 196 -16.95 0.87 -18.68
CA TRP A 196 -15.56 0.45 -18.81
C TRP A 196 -15.42 -1.02 -18.38
N THR A 197 -15.72 -1.92 -19.30
CA THR A 197 -15.78 -3.38 -19.11
C THR A 197 -14.66 -4.09 -19.86
N TRP A 198 -14.47 -5.38 -19.62
CA TRP A 198 -13.54 -6.22 -20.38
C TRP A 198 -13.75 -6.14 -21.89
N ASP A 199 -15.00 -6.18 -22.35
CA ASP A 199 -15.33 -6.08 -23.78
C ASP A 199 -14.92 -4.73 -24.35
N ALA A 200 -15.24 -3.63 -23.65
CA ALA A 200 -14.83 -2.29 -24.06
C ALA A 200 -13.30 -2.15 -24.08
N PHE A 201 -12.60 -2.68 -23.09
CA PHE A 201 -11.14 -2.66 -23.05
C PHE A 201 -10.52 -3.44 -24.23
N VAL A 202 -11.02 -4.64 -24.53
CA VAL A 202 -10.55 -5.44 -25.66
C VAL A 202 -10.76 -4.72 -26.99
N GLU A 203 -11.84 -3.97 -27.19
CA GLU A 203 -12.03 -3.14 -28.39
C GLU A 203 -10.93 -2.09 -28.58
N TYR A 204 -10.46 -1.46 -27.50
CA TYR A 204 -9.31 -0.55 -27.55
C TYR A 204 -8.00 -1.30 -27.83
N LEU A 205 -7.76 -2.43 -27.17
CA LEU A 205 -6.57 -3.25 -27.39
C LEU A 205 -6.44 -3.71 -28.85
N GLN A 206 -7.56 -4.08 -29.49
CA GLN A 206 -7.59 -4.45 -30.92
C GLN A 206 -7.19 -3.30 -31.85
N LYS A 207 -7.63 -2.06 -31.56
CA LYS A 207 -7.27 -0.89 -32.35
C LYS A 207 -5.81 -0.47 -32.15
N LEU A 208 -5.27 -0.70 -30.96
CA LEU A 208 -3.92 -0.29 -30.56
C LEU A 208 -2.85 -1.26 -31.05
N THR A 209 -3.13 -2.57 -31.07
CA THR A 209 -2.15 -3.59 -31.47
C THR A 209 -2.05 -3.65 -32.98
N ARG A 210 -0.94 -3.15 -33.53
CA ARG A 210 -0.79 -2.96 -34.99
C ARG A 210 0.65 -3.02 -35.46
N ASP A 211 0.81 -3.54 -36.65
CA ASP A 211 1.98 -3.44 -37.52
C ASP A 211 1.86 -2.15 -38.33
N THR A 212 2.76 -1.21 -38.17
CA THR A 212 2.70 0.11 -38.81
C THR A 212 3.63 0.22 -40.02
N ASP A 213 4.60 -0.69 -40.19
CA ASP A 213 5.55 -0.68 -41.31
C ASP A 213 5.35 -1.82 -42.29
N GLY A 214 4.50 -2.81 -41.95
CA GLY A 214 4.08 -3.90 -42.82
C GLY A 214 5.07 -5.07 -42.90
N ASP A 215 5.93 -5.21 -41.89
CA ASP A 215 6.92 -6.31 -41.82
C ASP A 215 6.33 -7.62 -41.23
N GLY A 216 5.12 -7.57 -40.69
CA GLY A 216 4.40 -8.70 -40.10
C GLY A 216 4.59 -8.82 -38.59
N LEU A 217 5.28 -7.88 -37.95
CA LEU A 217 5.42 -7.78 -36.52
C LEU A 217 4.67 -6.52 -36.00
N ASN A 218 4.18 -6.58 -34.77
CA ASN A 218 3.54 -5.41 -34.21
C ASN A 218 4.61 -4.41 -33.75
N ASP A 219 4.47 -3.12 -34.13
CA ASP A 219 5.26 -2.00 -33.64
C ASP A 219 4.62 -1.33 -32.44
N VAL A 220 3.28 -1.41 -32.36
CA VAL A 220 2.47 -0.88 -31.26
C VAL A 220 1.68 -2.01 -30.63
N TYR A 221 1.70 -2.07 -29.32
CA TYR A 221 0.99 -3.08 -28.54
C TYR A 221 -0.14 -2.44 -27.73
N GLY A 222 -1.18 -3.23 -27.45
CA GLY A 222 -2.33 -2.77 -26.69
C GLY A 222 -1.97 -2.50 -25.24
N ILE A 223 -1.18 -3.40 -24.62
CA ILE A 223 -0.83 -3.33 -23.20
C ILE A 223 0.61 -3.76 -22.93
N ILE A 224 1.21 -3.14 -21.91
CA ILE A 224 2.49 -3.51 -21.29
C ILE A 224 2.36 -3.44 -19.78
N GLY A 225 3.27 -4.05 -19.01
CA GLY A 225 3.33 -3.91 -17.56
C GLY A 225 3.61 -5.21 -16.83
N ASP A 226 3.22 -5.29 -15.56
CA ASP A 226 3.30 -6.52 -14.77
C ASP A 226 2.13 -7.44 -15.11
N ASN A 227 2.43 -8.56 -15.74
CA ASN A 227 1.42 -9.53 -16.11
C ASN A 227 0.81 -10.27 -14.91
N SER A 228 1.54 -10.38 -13.79
CA SER A 228 0.99 -10.99 -12.58
C SER A 228 -0.09 -10.11 -11.97
N ASP A 229 0.13 -8.79 -11.89
CA ASP A 229 -0.89 -7.85 -11.46
C ASP A 229 -2.11 -7.86 -12.41
N PHE A 230 -1.87 -7.98 -13.72
CA PHE A 230 -2.96 -8.10 -14.68
C PHE A 230 -3.82 -9.36 -14.45
N TYR A 231 -3.19 -10.51 -14.19
CA TYR A 231 -3.92 -11.75 -13.89
C TYR A 231 -4.65 -11.69 -12.55
N ILE A 232 -4.04 -11.08 -11.53
CA ILE A 232 -4.68 -10.84 -10.24
C ILE A 232 -5.94 -9.99 -10.45
N MET A 233 -5.80 -8.88 -11.15
CA MET A 233 -6.92 -7.98 -11.42
C MET A 233 -8.01 -8.61 -12.29
N SER A 234 -7.65 -9.49 -13.21
CA SER A 234 -8.63 -10.25 -14.00
C SER A 234 -9.53 -11.13 -13.14
N VAL A 235 -9.00 -11.69 -12.03
CA VAL A 235 -9.81 -12.46 -11.08
C VAL A 235 -10.70 -11.54 -10.25
N PHE A 236 -10.14 -10.51 -9.64
CA PHE A 236 -10.88 -9.64 -8.71
C PHE A 236 -11.92 -8.77 -9.43
N SER A 237 -11.60 -8.22 -10.60
CA SER A 237 -12.54 -7.41 -11.39
C SER A 237 -13.74 -8.22 -11.92
N ASN A 238 -13.62 -9.55 -11.96
CA ASN A 238 -14.72 -10.47 -12.28
C ASN A 238 -15.52 -10.89 -11.03
N GLY A 239 -15.19 -10.35 -9.84
CA GLY A 239 -15.82 -10.72 -8.58
C GLY A 239 -15.30 -12.03 -7.98
N GLY A 240 -14.14 -12.54 -8.46
CA GLY A 240 -13.45 -13.70 -7.91
C GLY A 240 -12.46 -13.37 -6.81
N ALA A 241 -11.83 -14.40 -6.24
CA ALA A 241 -10.74 -14.29 -5.30
C ALA A 241 -9.86 -15.56 -5.36
N PHE A 242 -8.62 -15.46 -4.89
CA PHE A 242 -7.73 -16.64 -4.78
C PHE A 242 -8.01 -17.46 -3.54
N PHE A 243 -8.31 -16.79 -2.42
CA PHE A 243 -8.69 -17.41 -1.17
C PHE A 243 -9.89 -16.65 -0.59
N THR A 244 -10.73 -17.34 0.16
CA THR A 244 -11.90 -16.77 0.83
C THR A 244 -12.00 -17.29 2.25
N VAL A 245 -12.72 -16.57 3.10
CA VAL A 245 -13.11 -17.03 4.44
C VAL A 245 -14.50 -17.60 4.37
N ASN A 246 -14.69 -18.85 4.82
CA ASN A 246 -15.99 -19.50 4.83
C ASN A 246 -16.88 -19.05 6.02
N GLU A 247 -18.11 -19.59 6.10
CA GLU A 247 -19.07 -19.25 7.16
C GLU A 247 -18.58 -19.62 8.59
N GLU A 248 -17.61 -20.52 8.69
CA GLU A 248 -16.99 -20.92 9.96
C GLU A 248 -15.80 -20.01 10.33
N GLY A 249 -15.50 -18.99 9.53
CA GLY A 249 -14.35 -18.11 9.70
C GLY A 249 -13.02 -18.74 9.31
N LYS A 250 -13.03 -19.85 8.55
CA LYS A 250 -11.83 -20.54 8.10
C LYS A 250 -11.42 -20.10 6.68
N LEU A 251 -10.14 -19.88 6.50
CA LEU A 251 -9.54 -19.59 5.20
C LEU A 251 -9.57 -20.86 4.34
N GLN A 252 -9.92 -20.70 3.07
CA GLN A 252 -9.95 -21.79 2.07
C GLN A 252 -9.55 -21.29 0.68
N PRO A 253 -8.97 -22.15 -0.18
CA PRO A 253 -8.75 -21.81 -1.59
C PRO A 253 -10.08 -21.56 -2.31
N ALA A 254 -10.08 -20.61 -3.27
CA ALA A 254 -11.23 -20.29 -4.12
C ALA A 254 -10.87 -20.18 -5.61
N MET A 255 -9.65 -20.57 -5.97
CA MET A 255 -9.11 -20.43 -7.33
C MET A 255 -9.78 -21.34 -8.35
N ASP A 256 -10.40 -22.43 -7.91
CA ASP A 256 -11.16 -23.37 -8.73
C ASP A 256 -12.63 -22.95 -8.95
N SER A 257 -13.02 -21.80 -8.40
CA SER A 257 -14.35 -21.25 -8.68
C SER A 257 -14.48 -20.85 -10.15
N ASP A 258 -15.68 -21.04 -10.72
CA ASP A 258 -15.95 -20.65 -12.11
C ASP A 258 -15.56 -19.20 -12.41
N VAL A 259 -15.74 -18.31 -11.43
CA VAL A 259 -15.46 -16.87 -11.56
C VAL A 259 -13.96 -16.61 -11.62
N ALA A 260 -13.16 -17.25 -10.77
CA ALA A 260 -11.71 -17.12 -10.76
C ALA A 260 -11.08 -17.73 -12.00
N VAL A 261 -11.53 -18.93 -12.40
CA VAL A 261 -11.06 -19.62 -13.62
C VAL A 261 -11.38 -18.81 -14.86
N GLU A 262 -12.57 -18.20 -14.96
CA GLU A 262 -12.95 -17.32 -16.07
C GLU A 262 -12.02 -16.09 -16.11
N GLY A 263 -11.76 -15.46 -14.96
CA GLY A 263 -10.83 -14.32 -14.86
C GLY A 263 -9.42 -14.67 -15.35
N LEU A 264 -8.87 -15.78 -14.86
CA LEU A 264 -7.53 -16.24 -15.27
C LEU A 264 -7.45 -16.59 -16.76
N ASN A 265 -8.49 -17.23 -17.33
CA ASN A 265 -8.51 -17.53 -18.76
C ASN A 265 -8.58 -16.25 -19.59
N TRP A 266 -9.47 -15.31 -19.26
CA TRP A 266 -9.57 -14.04 -19.97
C TRP A 266 -8.26 -13.25 -19.86
N GLY A 267 -7.67 -13.16 -18.66
CA GLY A 267 -6.41 -12.46 -18.44
C GLY A 267 -5.27 -13.05 -19.30
N LYS A 268 -5.12 -14.37 -19.28
CA LYS A 268 -4.14 -15.08 -20.08
C LYS A 268 -4.32 -14.83 -21.59
N GLU A 269 -5.55 -15.00 -22.11
CA GLU A 269 -5.85 -14.83 -23.54
C GLU A 269 -5.63 -13.39 -23.99
N THR A 270 -6.08 -12.42 -23.20
CA THR A 270 -5.92 -11.00 -23.48
C THR A 270 -4.46 -10.60 -23.48
N TRP A 271 -3.69 -11.01 -22.48
CA TRP A 271 -2.26 -10.72 -22.42
C TRP A 271 -1.48 -11.37 -23.55
N ALA A 272 -1.77 -12.64 -23.87
CA ALA A 272 -1.10 -13.35 -24.96
C ALA A 272 -1.39 -12.74 -26.35
N THR A 273 -2.54 -12.09 -26.51
CA THR A 273 -2.98 -11.51 -27.79
C THR A 273 -2.48 -10.07 -27.97
N TYR A 274 -2.52 -9.25 -26.92
CA TYR A 274 -2.32 -7.80 -27.01
C TYR A 274 -1.14 -7.28 -26.20
N GLY A 275 -0.53 -8.13 -25.36
CA GLY A 275 0.60 -7.76 -24.51
C GLY A 275 1.90 -7.64 -25.30
N ALA A 276 2.69 -6.63 -24.97
CA ALA A 276 4.04 -6.49 -25.51
C ALA A 276 4.93 -7.65 -25.02
N PRO A 277 5.64 -8.35 -25.93
CA PRO A 277 6.51 -9.45 -25.54
C PRO A 277 7.77 -8.91 -24.83
N GLN A 278 8.23 -9.62 -23.79
CA GLN A 278 9.50 -9.31 -23.17
C GLN A 278 10.65 -9.56 -24.15
N PRO A 279 11.54 -8.56 -24.38
CA PRO A 279 12.70 -8.76 -25.24
C PRO A 279 13.66 -9.81 -24.65
N GLU A 280 14.29 -10.59 -25.52
CA GLU A 280 15.26 -11.61 -25.13
C GLU A 280 16.40 -10.98 -24.28
N GLY A 281 16.65 -11.53 -23.09
CA GLY A 281 17.68 -11.06 -22.18
C GLY A 281 17.33 -9.80 -21.37
N ALA A 282 16.13 -9.24 -21.52
CA ALA A 282 15.68 -8.12 -20.73
C ALA A 282 15.40 -8.52 -19.27
N ASN A 283 15.58 -7.58 -18.35
CA ASN A 283 15.23 -7.76 -16.93
C ASN A 283 13.71 -7.96 -16.77
N TRP A 284 13.30 -8.45 -15.62
CA TRP A 284 11.88 -8.67 -15.31
C TRP A 284 11.05 -7.38 -15.36
N ASP A 285 11.64 -6.24 -15.03
CA ASP A 285 11.01 -4.90 -14.97
C ASP A 285 11.22 -4.07 -16.25
N TRP A 286 11.61 -4.71 -17.37
CA TRP A 286 11.88 -4.07 -18.66
C TRP A 286 10.76 -3.14 -19.14
N TYR A 287 9.53 -3.48 -18.80
CA TYR A 287 8.32 -2.76 -19.20
C TYR A 287 8.29 -1.31 -18.71
N LYS A 288 8.95 -0.99 -17.60
CA LYS A 288 9.02 0.37 -17.07
C LYS A 288 9.72 1.34 -18.03
N ASN A 289 10.84 0.91 -18.61
CA ASN A 289 11.53 1.70 -19.61
C ASN A 289 10.85 1.65 -20.98
N ALA A 290 10.23 0.53 -21.31
CA ALA A 290 9.52 0.35 -22.57
C ALA A 290 8.27 1.22 -22.66
N TRP A 291 7.52 1.36 -21.57
CA TRP A 291 6.39 2.29 -21.48
C TRP A 291 6.76 3.70 -21.85
N LYS A 292 7.89 4.22 -21.35
CA LYS A 292 8.41 5.58 -21.63
C LYS A 292 8.73 5.81 -23.11
N GLN A 293 8.91 4.76 -23.91
CA GLN A 293 9.19 4.86 -25.34
C GLN A 293 7.94 5.08 -26.20
N GLY A 294 6.74 4.98 -25.62
CA GLY A 294 5.50 5.36 -26.28
C GLY A 294 4.98 4.39 -27.37
N TYR A 295 5.33 3.11 -27.32
CA TYR A 295 4.83 2.12 -28.28
C TYR A 295 3.71 1.21 -27.72
N CYS A 296 3.17 1.55 -26.55
CA CYS A 296 2.05 0.84 -25.95
C CYS A 296 0.91 1.80 -25.62
N GLY A 297 -0.32 1.34 -25.80
CA GLY A 297 -1.50 2.13 -25.50
C GLY A 297 -1.82 2.17 -24.03
N PHE A 298 -1.77 1.01 -23.33
CA PHE A 298 -2.04 0.89 -21.90
C PHE A 298 -0.85 0.31 -21.15
N TYR A 299 -0.73 0.73 -19.87
CA TYR A 299 0.29 0.25 -18.97
C TYR A 299 -0.35 -0.24 -17.66
N MET A 300 -0.26 -1.55 -17.41
CA MET A 300 -0.69 -2.16 -16.16
C MET A 300 0.37 -1.94 -15.10
N TYR A 301 0.06 -1.08 -14.15
CA TYR A 301 0.96 -0.79 -13.04
C TYR A 301 0.20 -0.30 -11.81
N GLN A 302 0.95 -0.01 -10.74
CA GLN A 302 0.38 0.48 -9.51
C GLN A 302 0.31 2.01 -9.50
N THR A 303 -0.66 2.56 -8.77
CA THR A 303 -0.94 4.01 -8.76
C THR A 303 0.23 4.84 -8.27
N TYR A 304 1.08 4.30 -7.37
CA TYR A 304 2.26 5.02 -6.91
C TYR A 304 3.26 5.34 -8.05
N GLY A 305 3.19 4.65 -9.17
CA GLY A 305 3.97 4.98 -10.36
C GLY A 305 3.75 6.39 -10.89
N GLY A 306 2.59 6.99 -10.59
CA GLY A 306 2.29 8.39 -10.89
C GLY A 306 2.61 9.37 -9.77
N PHE A 307 3.14 8.92 -8.60
CA PHE A 307 3.43 9.78 -7.46
C PHE A 307 4.83 10.35 -7.55
N ASN A 308 5.00 11.63 -7.16
CA ASN A 308 6.25 12.35 -6.95
C ASN A 308 7.31 12.30 -8.07
N ASP A 309 8.42 12.99 -7.87
CA ASP A 309 9.50 13.19 -8.86
C ASP A 309 10.32 11.93 -9.17
N ASN A 310 10.22 10.90 -8.33
CA ASN A 310 10.94 9.63 -8.52
C ASN A 310 10.06 8.54 -9.16
N SER A 311 8.87 8.90 -9.63
CA SER A 311 7.94 7.93 -10.20
C SER A 311 8.37 7.47 -11.60
N GLU A 312 7.81 6.34 -11.99
CA GLU A 312 7.97 5.80 -13.35
C GLU A 312 7.43 6.77 -14.42
N MET A 313 6.53 7.69 -14.04
CA MET A 313 5.87 8.64 -14.93
C MET A 313 6.56 10.01 -15.02
N ALA A 314 7.50 10.31 -14.11
CA ALA A 314 8.15 11.64 -14.05
C ALA A 314 8.80 12.05 -15.37
N ASP A 315 9.39 11.10 -16.10
CA ASP A 315 10.12 11.31 -17.34
C ASP A 315 9.30 11.02 -18.60
N MET A 316 7.97 10.80 -18.49
CA MET A 316 7.14 10.56 -19.66
C MET A 316 7.09 11.80 -20.55
N ALA A 317 7.50 11.64 -21.81
CA ALA A 317 7.42 12.71 -22.82
C ALA A 317 5.99 12.90 -23.34
N ASP A 318 5.24 11.81 -23.45
CA ASP A 318 3.86 11.82 -23.92
C ASP A 318 2.90 12.09 -22.74
N PRO A 319 1.79 12.81 -22.96
CA PRO A 319 0.74 12.94 -21.95
C PRO A 319 0.06 11.60 -21.69
N TRP A 320 -0.27 11.35 -20.44
CA TRP A 320 -0.91 10.10 -20.00
C TRP A 320 -2.12 10.38 -19.12
N GLY A 321 -2.97 9.37 -18.99
CA GLY A 321 -4.10 9.33 -18.08
C GLY A 321 -4.09 8.03 -17.27
N CYS A 322 -5.06 7.87 -16.37
CA CYS A 322 -5.19 6.70 -15.51
C CYS A 322 -6.65 6.36 -15.30
N VAL A 323 -7.02 5.11 -15.51
CA VAL A 323 -8.35 4.56 -15.25
C VAL A 323 -8.28 3.31 -14.39
N ALA A 324 -9.40 2.95 -13.76
CA ALA A 324 -9.53 1.70 -13.04
C ALA A 324 -9.33 0.49 -13.98
N PHE A 325 -9.01 -0.67 -13.43
CA PHE A 325 -9.07 -1.91 -14.20
C PHE A 325 -10.52 -2.21 -14.62
N PRO A 326 -10.79 -2.65 -15.86
CA PRO A 326 -12.14 -2.79 -16.38
C PRO A 326 -12.95 -3.89 -15.66
N ILE A 327 -14.26 -3.68 -15.50
CA ILE A 327 -15.16 -4.63 -14.84
C ILE A 327 -15.34 -5.89 -15.70
N GLY A 328 -15.19 -7.05 -15.08
CA GLY A 328 -15.48 -8.34 -15.70
C GLY A 328 -17.00 -8.63 -15.75
N PRO A 329 -17.44 -9.62 -16.55
CA PRO A 329 -18.86 -9.91 -16.77
C PRO A 329 -19.64 -10.31 -15.51
N LYS A 330 -18.97 -10.71 -14.42
CA LYS A 330 -19.56 -11.06 -13.13
C LYS A 330 -19.20 -10.06 -12.03
N GLY A 331 -18.34 -9.09 -12.33
CA GLY A 331 -18.02 -7.98 -11.47
C GLY A 331 -19.18 -6.98 -11.37
N THR A 332 -19.25 -6.26 -10.29
CA THR A 332 -20.32 -5.28 -10.01
C THR A 332 -19.81 -3.85 -9.86
N THR A 333 -18.52 -3.67 -9.66
CA THR A 333 -17.88 -2.37 -9.49
C THR A 333 -16.42 -2.45 -9.93
N TYR A 334 -15.78 -1.29 -10.09
CA TYR A 334 -14.33 -1.23 -10.24
C TYR A 334 -13.68 -1.59 -8.91
N VAL A 335 -12.56 -2.28 -8.96
CA VAL A 335 -11.83 -2.68 -7.76
C VAL A 335 -10.33 -2.47 -7.93
N HIS A 336 -9.65 -2.25 -6.82
CA HIS A 336 -8.23 -2.46 -6.66
C HIS A 336 -7.98 -3.50 -5.56
N VAL A 337 -6.80 -4.11 -5.55
CA VAL A 337 -6.47 -5.11 -4.53
C VAL A 337 -5.63 -4.45 -3.44
N VAL A 338 -6.14 -4.47 -2.21
CA VAL A 338 -5.46 -3.88 -1.05
C VAL A 338 -4.13 -4.59 -0.78
N SER A 339 -3.09 -3.80 -0.61
CA SER A 339 -1.73 -4.26 -0.29
C SER A 339 -1.00 -3.19 0.53
N ASP A 340 -1.63 -2.72 1.62
CA ASP A 340 -1.08 -1.68 2.47
C ASP A 340 0.06 -2.21 3.33
N ASN A 341 1.06 -1.37 3.58
CA ASN A 341 2.18 -1.72 4.42
C ASN A 341 1.79 -1.60 5.89
N ILE A 342 2.01 -2.65 6.65
CA ILE A 342 1.51 -2.79 8.01
C ILE A 342 2.56 -2.40 9.04
N THR A 343 2.20 -1.56 10.00
CA THR A 343 3.07 -1.23 11.13
C THR A 343 2.99 -2.30 12.19
N LEU A 344 4.11 -2.93 12.45
CA LEU A 344 4.32 -3.94 13.48
C LEU A 344 5.15 -3.39 14.63
N MET A 345 4.79 -3.77 15.86
CA MET A 345 5.58 -3.52 17.06
C MET A 345 6.33 -4.80 17.44
N PRO A 346 7.67 -4.78 17.57
CA PRO A 346 8.44 -5.94 18.03
C PRO A 346 8.05 -6.38 19.46
N ALA A 347 7.88 -7.68 19.70
CA ALA A 347 7.54 -8.24 21.01
C ALA A 347 8.78 -8.33 21.93
N VAL A 348 9.49 -7.21 22.10
CA VAL A 348 10.73 -7.11 22.91
C VAL A 348 10.63 -6.12 24.07
N TYR A 349 9.55 -5.35 24.10
CA TYR A 349 9.35 -4.29 25.08
C TYR A 349 8.54 -4.80 26.29
N ASP A 350 8.77 -4.18 27.45
CA ASP A 350 7.86 -4.37 28.57
C ASP A 350 6.51 -3.67 28.31
N ALA A 351 5.51 -3.97 29.10
CA ALA A 351 4.14 -3.51 28.87
C ALA A 351 4.01 -1.97 28.93
N GLU A 352 4.81 -1.29 29.76
CA GLU A 352 4.79 0.18 29.89
C GLU A 352 5.41 0.82 28.65
N THR A 353 6.56 0.34 28.20
CA THR A 353 7.24 0.79 26.97
C THR A 353 6.38 0.51 25.74
N ALA A 354 5.80 -0.68 25.63
CA ALA A 354 4.93 -1.03 24.50
C ALA A 354 3.69 -0.12 24.44
N ALA A 355 3.08 0.20 25.59
CA ALA A 355 1.94 1.11 25.62
C ALA A 355 2.33 2.55 25.27
N ALA A 356 3.52 3.01 25.68
CA ALA A 356 4.03 4.33 25.33
C ALA A 356 4.36 4.42 23.83
N LEU A 357 4.98 3.40 23.24
CA LEU A 357 5.26 3.35 21.79
C LEU A 357 4.00 3.29 20.95
N ALA A 358 3.01 2.50 21.35
CA ALA A 358 1.71 2.46 20.67
C ALA A 358 1.02 3.82 20.70
N PHE A 359 1.01 4.48 21.87
CA PHE A 359 0.44 5.80 22.03
C PHE A 359 1.15 6.85 21.16
N ILE A 360 2.49 6.86 21.13
CA ILE A 360 3.22 7.85 20.34
C ILE A 360 3.01 7.64 18.83
N TYR A 361 2.90 6.39 18.40
CA TYR A 361 2.56 6.08 17.00
C TYR A 361 1.12 6.49 16.66
N ASP A 362 0.19 6.28 17.59
CA ASP A 362 -1.19 6.75 17.47
C ASP A 362 -1.22 8.29 17.29
N MET A 363 -0.44 9.03 18.06
CA MET A 363 -0.31 10.48 17.90
C MET A 363 0.38 10.87 16.59
N TRP A 364 1.44 10.19 16.19
CA TRP A 364 2.19 10.44 14.96
C TRP A 364 1.33 10.28 13.70
N THR A 365 0.39 9.37 13.73
CA THR A 365 -0.50 9.06 12.59
C THR A 365 -1.80 9.88 12.58
N ASN A 366 -1.98 10.81 13.53
CA ASN A 366 -3.12 11.72 13.46
C ASN A 366 -2.98 12.69 12.28
N PRO A 367 -4.09 13.13 11.68
CA PRO A 367 -4.07 14.21 10.71
C PRO A 367 -3.36 15.44 11.27
N THR A 368 -2.68 16.19 10.40
CA THR A 368 -2.06 17.46 10.79
C THR A 368 -3.14 18.42 11.27
N PRO A 369 -3.03 19.00 12.50
CA PRO A 369 -4.05 19.91 13.02
C PRO A 369 -4.36 21.06 12.07
N GLY A 370 -5.64 21.25 11.74
CA GLY A 370 -6.12 22.26 10.79
C GLY A 370 -6.09 21.86 9.32
N TYR A 371 -5.69 20.61 9.01
CA TYR A 371 -5.59 20.07 7.67
C TYR A 371 -6.30 18.71 7.57
N ASP A 372 -7.59 18.72 7.78
CA ASP A 372 -8.50 17.58 7.62
C ASP A 372 -9.31 17.66 6.31
N ASP A 373 -8.71 18.26 5.27
CA ASP A 373 -9.31 18.38 3.94
C ASP A 373 -9.49 16.99 3.31
N GLU A 374 -10.68 16.75 2.77
CA GLU A 374 -11.03 15.52 2.05
C GLU A 374 -10.04 15.18 0.92
N PHE A 375 -9.44 16.20 0.30
CA PHE A 375 -8.48 16.04 -0.80
C PHE A 375 -7.02 16.30 -0.40
N ALA A 376 -6.67 16.34 0.89
CA ALA A 376 -5.29 16.57 1.34
C ALA A 376 -4.28 15.58 0.70
N TRP A 377 -4.72 14.34 0.42
CA TRP A 377 -3.94 13.31 -0.25
C TRP A 377 -3.53 13.67 -1.69
N VAL A 378 -4.20 14.60 -2.37
CA VAL A 378 -3.87 15.02 -3.75
C VAL A 378 -2.48 15.62 -3.85
N GLY A 379 -2.00 16.30 -2.80
CA GLY A 379 -0.65 16.86 -2.76
C GLY A 379 0.48 15.84 -2.99
N ASN A 380 0.22 14.56 -2.73
CA ASN A 380 1.15 13.46 -2.97
C ASN A 380 1.15 12.97 -4.43
N LYS A 381 0.31 13.52 -5.31
CA LYS A 381 0.10 13.09 -6.71
C LYS A 381 0.68 14.07 -7.72
N LEU A 382 1.87 14.62 -7.45
CA LEU A 382 2.47 15.73 -8.20
C LEU A 382 2.66 15.45 -9.71
N ASN A 383 2.83 14.19 -10.12
CA ASN A 383 3.01 13.84 -11.53
C ASN A 383 1.71 13.55 -12.27
N TYR A 384 0.59 13.45 -11.57
CA TYR A 384 -0.72 13.36 -12.21
C TYR A 384 -1.10 14.73 -12.75
N THR A 385 -0.89 14.93 -14.05
CA THR A 385 -1.24 16.17 -14.75
C THR A 385 -2.65 16.19 -15.34
N ASP A 386 -3.37 15.08 -15.20
CA ASP A 386 -4.72 14.89 -15.67
C ASP A 386 -5.69 14.90 -14.48
N ASP A 387 -6.51 15.93 -14.37
CA ASP A 387 -7.49 16.11 -13.30
C ASP A 387 -8.48 14.93 -13.25
N ARG A 388 -8.87 14.36 -14.40
CA ARG A 388 -9.78 13.21 -14.46
C ARG A 388 -9.15 11.95 -13.84
N ALA A 389 -7.84 11.75 -14.07
CA ALA A 389 -7.11 10.64 -13.43
C ALA A 389 -7.11 10.76 -11.89
N VAL A 390 -7.02 12.00 -11.37
CA VAL A 390 -7.01 12.25 -9.93
C VAL A 390 -8.42 12.18 -9.34
N TYR A 391 -9.34 13.00 -9.84
CA TYR A 391 -10.63 13.22 -9.19
C TYR A 391 -11.73 12.22 -9.62
N GLU A 392 -11.63 11.61 -10.80
CA GLU A 392 -12.59 10.62 -11.26
C GLU A 392 -12.11 9.17 -11.04
N THR A 393 -10.82 8.90 -11.18
CA THR A 393 -10.28 7.53 -11.03
C THR A 393 -9.71 7.28 -9.65
N TYR A 394 -8.69 8.04 -9.25
CA TYR A 394 -8.00 7.78 -8.00
C TYR A 394 -8.90 8.05 -6.79
N ALA A 395 -9.66 9.15 -6.80
CA ALA A 395 -10.62 9.47 -5.74
C ALA A 395 -11.68 8.37 -5.58
N MET A 396 -12.27 7.92 -6.69
CA MET A 396 -13.23 6.81 -6.69
C MET A 396 -12.63 5.53 -6.09
N LEU A 397 -11.43 5.14 -6.53
CA LEU A 397 -10.79 3.91 -6.05
C LEU A 397 -10.41 3.96 -4.57
N ARG A 398 -10.34 5.13 -3.94
CA ARG A 398 -10.11 5.26 -2.50
C ARG A 398 -11.34 4.90 -1.66
N GLU A 399 -12.52 4.91 -2.23
CA GLU A 399 -13.72 4.56 -1.51
C GLU A 399 -13.72 3.06 -1.14
N ALA A 400 -14.14 2.74 0.09
CA ALA A 400 -14.03 1.38 0.65
C ALA A 400 -14.73 0.30 -0.21
N GLU A 401 -15.77 0.67 -0.97
CA GLU A 401 -16.50 -0.26 -1.85
C GLU A 401 -15.69 -0.73 -3.06
N HIS A 402 -14.61 -0.01 -3.40
CA HIS A 402 -13.67 -0.34 -4.48
C HIS A 402 -12.45 -1.11 -4.01
N SER A 403 -12.32 -1.34 -2.70
CA SER A 403 -11.21 -2.06 -2.10
C SER A 403 -11.51 -3.56 -2.00
N ALA A 404 -10.71 -4.40 -2.66
CA ALA A 404 -10.79 -5.86 -2.54
C ALA A 404 -9.58 -6.38 -1.76
N PHE A 405 -9.83 -7.14 -0.69
CA PHE A 405 -8.73 -7.70 0.11
C PHE A 405 -8.26 -9.04 -0.45
N ASN A 406 -6.96 -9.15 -0.71
CA ASN A 406 -6.35 -10.38 -1.20
C ASN A 406 -5.89 -11.26 -0.03
N MET A 407 -6.72 -12.23 0.36
CA MET A 407 -6.42 -13.17 1.43
C MET A 407 -5.19 -14.07 1.17
N THR A 408 -4.57 -14.04 -0.02
CA THR A 408 -3.26 -14.64 -0.26
C THR A 408 -2.22 -14.13 0.74
N LEU A 409 -2.29 -12.84 1.07
CA LEU A 409 -1.35 -12.17 1.99
C LEU A 409 -1.41 -12.73 3.43
N ALA A 410 -2.50 -13.37 3.81
CA ALA A 410 -2.60 -14.08 5.08
C ALA A 410 -1.74 -15.36 5.14
N LEU A 411 -1.32 -15.87 3.99
CA LEU A 411 -0.48 -17.06 3.85
C LEU A 411 0.98 -16.75 3.55
N GLY A 412 1.25 -15.59 2.94
CA GLY A 412 2.58 -15.16 2.53
C GLY A 412 2.53 -14.15 1.39
N THR A 413 3.66 -13.88 0.74
CA THR A 413 3.71 -12.99 -0.41
C THR A 413 2.93 -13.55 -1.61
N ASN A 414 2.39 -12.68 -2.46
CA ASN A 414 1.77 -13.12 -3.72
C ASN A 414 2.76 -13.97 -4.56
N ASN A 415 4.02 -13.58 -4.61
CA ASN A 415 5.06 -14.29 -5.36
C ASN A 415 5.23 -15.74 -4.89
N ASP A 416 5.26 -15.97 -3.58
CA ASP A 416 5.48 -17.31 -3.01
C ASP A 416 4.23 -18.20 -3.12
N ILE A 417 3.05 -17.63 -2.89
CA ILE A 417 1.81 -18.39 -2.75
C ILE A 417 1.15 -18.64 -4.10
N ILE A 418 1.03 -17.63 -4.96
CA ILE A 418 0.33 -17.74 -6.25
C ILE A 418 1.23 -17.43 -7.45
N GLY A 419 2.28 -16.63 -7.30
CA GLY A 419 3.19 -16.27 -8.40
C GLY A 419 3.86 -17.49 -9.01
N SER A 420 4.69 -18.16 -8.23
CA SER A 420 5.45 -19.34 -8.67
C SER A 420 4.59 -20.58 -8.93
N THR A 421 3.44 -20.69 -8.28
CA THR A 421 2.57 -21.87 -8.37
C THR A 421 1.47 -21.75 -9.43
N LEU A 422 1.17 -20.54 -9.89
CA LEU A 422 0.08 -20.28 -10.84
C LEU A 422 0.47 -19.22 -11.89
N LEU A 423 0.62 -17.95 -11.46
CA LEU A 423 0.61 -16.80 -12.37
C LEU A 423 1.76 -16.82 -13.38
N TRP A 424 2.98 -17.15 -12.95
CA TRP A 424 4.15 -17.18 -13.84
C TRP A 424 4.10 -18.31 -14.86
N ASN A 425 3.31 -19.33 -14.58
CA ASN A 425 3.16 -20.49 -15.47
C ASN A 425 2.10 -20.29 -16.55
N LEU A 426 1.26 -19.25 -16.46
CA LEU A 426 0.17 -19.01 -17.40
C LEU A 426 0.66 -18.73 -18.84
N GLY A 427 1.91 -18.34 -19.01
CA GLY A 427 2.51 -18.16 -20.34
C GLY A 427 2.59 -19.45 -21.17
N TRP A 428 2.67 -20.61 -20.54
CA TRP A 428 2.87 -21.92 -21.20
C TRP A 428 1.93 -23.04 -20.76
N ASP A 429 1.12 -22.84 -19.72
CA ASP A 429 0.16 -23.83 -19.24
C ASP A 429 -1.23 -23.21 -19.02
N THR A 430 -2.25 -24.03 -18.81
CA THR A 430 -3.62 -23.54 -18.57
C THR A 430 -3.87 -23.23 -17.11
N PRO A 431 -4.75 -22.26 -16.78
CA PRO A 431 -5.16 -22.03 -15.40
C PRO A 431 -5.65 -23.29 -14.69
N ALA A 432 -6.50 -24.08 -15.33
CA ALA A 432 -7.04 -25.32 -14.76
C ALA A 432 -5.94 -26.33 -14.38
N SER A 433 -4.92 -26.52 -15.24
CA SER A 433 -3.81 -27.43 -14.97
C SER A 433 -2.97 -26.95 -13.77
N GLN A 434 -2.66 -25.66 -13.71
CA GLN A 434 -1.88 -25.09 -12.60
C GLN A 434 -2.66 -25.11 -11.28
N ILE A 435 -3.95 -24.85 -11.31
CA ILE A 435 -4.83 -24.94 -10.14
C ILE A 435 -4.86 -26.37 -9.61
N GLU A 436 -5.08 -27.37 -10.49
CA GLU A 436 -5.11 -28.79 -10.08
C GLU A 436 -3.78 -29.21 -9.42
N GLN A 437 -2.66 -28.81 -9.98
CA GLN A 437 -1.34 -29.14 -9.45
C GLN A 437 -1.05 -28.49 -8.09
N SER A 438 -1.50 -27.25 -7.88
CA SER A 438 -1.17 -26.45 -6.71
C SER A 438 -2.20 -26.55 -5.58
N MET A 439 -3.42 -27.00 -5.87
CA MET A 439 -4.52 -27.10 -4.89
C MET A 439 -4.15 -27.85 -3.60
N PRO A 440 -3.46 -29.02 -3.61
CA PRO A 440 -3.07 -29.69 -2.38
C PRO A 440 -2.18 -28.85 -1.47
N THR A 441 -1.27 -28.05 -2.06
CA THR A 441 -0.39 -27.15 -1.31
C THR A 441 -1.20 -26.03 -0.67
N TRP A 442 -2.10 -25.41 -1.41
CA TRP A 442 -2.93 -24.32 -0.90
C TRP A 442 -3.90 -24.77 0.21
N ILE A 443 -4.47 -25.96 0.09
CA ILE A 443 -5.27 -26.58 1.15
C ILE A 443 -4.43 -26.77 2.43
N SER A 444 -3.19 -27.26 2.30
CA SER A 444 -2.31 -27.44 3.45
C SER A 444 -1.94 -26.11 4.13
N LEU A 445 -1.65 -25.06 3.34
CA LEU A 445 -1.38 -23.72 3.88
C LEU A 445 -2.60 -23.15 4.63
N CYS A 446 -3.80 -23.30 4.07
CA CYS A 446 -5.02 -22.89 4.74
C CYS A 446 -5.27 -23.69 6.04
N ALA A 447 -5.02 -25.00 6.07
CA ALA A 447 -5.15 -25.80 7.27
C ALA A 447 -4.17 -25.34 8.37
N GLU A 448 -2.91 -25.06 8.03
CA GLU A 448 -1.94 -24.50 8.96
C GLU A 448 -2.37 -23.13 9.49
N TYR A 449 -2.85 -22.24 8.61
CA TYR A 449 -3.36 -20.93 9.01
C TYR A 449 -4.54 -21.04 9.98
N ASN A 450 -5.46 -21.97 9.72
CA ASN A 450 -6.64 -22.23 10.55
C ASN A 450 -6.31 -22.94 11.88
N GLY A 451 -5.11 -23.50 12.01
CA GLY A 451 -4.69 -24.28 13.18
C GLY A 451 -5.29 -25.70 13.24
N ASP A 452 -5.57 -26.28 12.07
CA ASP A 452 -6.13 -27.62 11.89
C ASP A 452 -5.05 -28.70 11.79
#